data_10c6fbcf77d60d9b09195b3c781266a5
#
_entry.id   10c6fbcf77d60d9b09195b3c781266a5
#
_cell.length_a   1.000
_cell.length_b   1.000
_cell.length_c   1.000
_cell.angle_alpha   90.00
_cell.angle_beta   90.00
_cell.angle_gamma   90.00
#
_symmetry.space_group_name_H-M   'P 1'
#
loop_
_entity.id
_entity.type
_entity.pdbx_description
1 polymer ?
#
loop_
_entity_poly.entity_id
_entity_poly.type
_entity_poly.pdbx_seq_one_letter_code
_entity_poly.pdbx_strand_id
1 'polypeptide(L)'
;MAVVVGFIPTPVGFDALDTARTAAEERGGPLIVVNVVRQGDEQDPRHASEGDLDAAADRLRGSAVRVDIRQESSEDDIADVLLDTVEREKAELLVIGLRRERDVARHLLGVTPQKLLLSAPCDVLVV
;
A
#
# COMPACT_ATOMS: atom_id res chain seq x y z
N MET A 1 14.15 4.30 -8.75
CA MET A 1 13.34 3.09 -8.93
C MET A 1 12.01 3.25 -8.20
N ALA A 2 11.01 2.51 -8.62
CA ALA A 2 9.67 2.66 -8.09
C ALA A 2 9.53 2.22 -6.63
N VAL A 3 8.67 2.91 -5.89
CA VAL A 3 8.21 2.52 -4.55
C VAL A 3 6.70 2.27 -4.66
N VAL A 4 6.25 1.12 -4.19
CA VAL A 4 4.83 0.77 -4.16
C VAL A 4 4.34 0.84 -2.71
N VAL A 5 3.19 1.45 -2.49
CA VAL A 5 2.53 1.44 -1.19
C VAL A 5 1.15 0.83 -1.31
N GLY A 6 0.87 -0.16 -0.46
CA GLY A 6 -0.46 -0.72 -0.32
C GLY A 6 -1.28 0.18 0.59
N PHE A 7 -2.24 0.90 0.02
CA PHE A 7 -3.03 1.90 0.74
C PHE A 7 -4.38 1.35 1.18
N ILE A 8 -4.72 1.57 2.44
CA ILE A 8 -6.05 1.38 2.98
C ILE A 8 -6.48 2.67 3.68
N PRO A 9 -7.78 3.01 3.68
CA PRO A 9 -8.26 4.31 4.20
C PRO A 9 -8.38 4.30 5.73
N THR A 10 -7.25 4.19 6.40
CA THR A 10 -7.14 4.21 7.86
C THR A 10 -6.04 5.16 8.27
N PRO A 11 -5.97 5.58 9.53
CA PRO A 11 -4.87 6.44 9.98
C PRO A 11 -3.49 5.88 9.66
N VAL A 12 -3.27 4.58 9.90
CA VAL A 12 -1.98 3.95 9.58
C VAL A 12 -1.76 3.87 8.07
N GLY A 13 -2.83 3.73 7.29
CA GLY A 13 -2.74 3.77 5.83
C GLY A 13 -2.26 5.11 5.31
N PHE A 14 -2.76 6.21 5.89
CA PHE A 14 -2.29 7.55 5.54
C PHE A 14 -0.85 7.79 6.00
N ASP A 15 -0.48 7.27 7.17
CA ASP A 15 0.92 7.34 7.64
C ASP A 15 1.84 6.58 6.68
N ALA A 16 1.39 5.45 6.15
CA ALA A 16 2.15 4.69 5.16
C ALA A 16 2.38 5.50 3.88
N LEU A 17 1.41 6.32 3.47
CA LEU A 17 1.60 7.22 2.32
C LEU A 17 2.73 8.21 2.56
N ASP A 18 2.79 8.82 3.74
CA ASP A 18 3.83 9.79 4.08
C ASP A 18 5.22 9.14 4.06
N THR A 19 5.32 7.96 4.66
CA THR A 19 6.58 7.20 4.68
C THR A 19 7.00 6.79 3.27
N ALA A 20 6.06 6.31 2.48
CA ALA A 20 6.32 5.90 1.10
C ALA A 20 6.74 7.09 0.22
N ARG A 21 6.12 8.26 0.43
CA ARG A 21 6.51 9.48 -0.28
C ARG A 21 7.97 9.84 0.00
N THR A 22 8.35 9.87 1.27
CA THR A 22 9.74 10.16 1.65
C THR A 22 10.71 9.16 1.01
N ALA A 23 10.39 7.88 1.09
CA ALA A 23 11.21 6.83 0.49
C ALA A 23 11.34 6.99 -1.04
N ALA A 24 10.23 7.33 -1.70
CA ALA A 24 10.23 7.51 -3.15
C ALA A 24 11.04 8.74 -3.57
N GLU A 25 10.93 9.83 -2.82
CA GLU A 25 11.70 11.05 -3.09
C GLU A 25 13.20 10.81 -2.94
N GLU A 26 13.60 10.02 -1.94
CA GLU A 26 15.01 9.64 -1.75
C GLU A 26 15.53 8.76 -2.89
N ARG A 27 14.67 8.00 -3.54
CA ARG A 27 15.03 7.03 -4.57
C ARG A 27 14.76 7.51 -6.00
N GLY A 28 14.23 8.72 -6.16
CA GLY A 28 13.89 9.26 -7.48
C GLY A 28 12.57 8.75 -8.04
N GLY A 29 11.76 8.08 -7.26
CA GLY A 29 10.43 7.62 -7.62
C GLY A 29 10.35 6.70 -8.83
N PRO A 30 9.15 6.50 -9.42
CA PRO A 30 7.85 7.05 -9.00
C PRO A 30 7.30 6.40 -7.73
N LEU A 31 6.27 7.03 -7.16
CA LEU A 31 5.48 6.46 -6.09
C LEU A 31 4.17 5.91 -6.66
N ILE A 32 3.92 4.63 -6.44
CA ILE A 32 2.72 3.96 -6.93
C ILE A 32 1.88 3.57 -5.72
N VAL A 33 0.70 4.19 -5.62
CA VAL A 33 -0.26 3.94 -4.55
C VAL A 33 -1.32 2.98 -5.07
N VAL A 34 -1.49 1.86 -4.39
CA VAL A 34 -2.44 0.83 -4.81
C VAL A 34 -3.44 0.55 -3.70
N ASN A 35 -4.71 0.75 -3.98
CA ASN A 35 -5.81 0.24 -3.17
C ASN A 35 -6.43 -0.95 -3.89
N VAL A 36 -6.54 -2.08 -3.22
CA VAL A 36 -7.08 -3.31 -3.81
C VAL A 36 -8.52 -3.50 -3.37
N VAL A 37 -9.41 -3.64 -4.34
CA VAL A 37 -10.82 -3.97 -4.13
C VAL A 37 -11.02 -5.42 -4.52
N ARG A 38 -11.39 -6.26 -3.55
CA ARG A 38 -11.72 -7.65 -3.85
C ARG A 38 -13.13 -7.75 -4.38
N GLN A 39 -13.29 -8.40 -5.51
CA GLN A 39 -14.60 -8.63 -6.11
C GLN A 39 -15.46 -9.49 -5.17
N GLY A 40 -16.70 -9.07 -4.98
CA GLY A 40 -17.65 -9.75 -4.10
C GLY A 40 -17.56 -9.32 -2.64
N ASP A 41 -16.66 -8.41 -2.30
CA ASP A 41 -16.41 -7.99 -0.91
C ASP A 41 -16.42 -6.46 -0.79
N GLU A 42 -17.43 -5.83 -1.39
CA GLU A 42 -17.56 -4.38 -1.49
C GLU A 42 -17.70 -3.68 -0.12
N GLN A 43 -18.09 -4.44 0.90
CA GLN A 43 -18.25 -3.91 2.26
C GLN A 43 -16.96 -3.91 3.07
N ASP A 44 -15.87 -4.39 2.49
CA ASP A 44 -14.60 -4.46 3.20
C ASP A 44 -14.11 -3.04 3.52
N PRO A 45 -13.80 -2.74 4.80
CA PRO A 45 -13.34 -1.40 5.18
C PRO A 45 -11.97 -1.03 4.61
N ARG A 46 -11.26 -1.97 3.99
CA ARG A 46 -9.99 -1.69 3.30
C ARG A 46 -10.20 -1.11 1.91
N HIS A 47 -11.44 -1.12 1.40
CA HIS A 47 -11.75 -0.53 0.11
C HIS A 47 -11.84 0.99 0.26
N ALA A 48 -11.05 1.72 -0.51
CA ALA A 48 -11.08 3.16 -0.53
C ALA A 48 -12.26 3.66 -1.36
N SER A 49 -12.99 4.62 -0.82
CA SER A 49 -14.00 5.35 -1.58
C SER A 49 -13.32 6.36 -2.50
N GLU A 50 -14.10 6.97 -3.41
CA GLU A 50 -13.59 8.06 -4.24
C GLU A 50 -13.05 9.20 -3.37
N GLY A 51 -13.76 9.54 -2.28
CA GLY A 51 -13.29 10.55 -1.32
C GLY A 51 -11.99 10.16 -0.63
N ASP A 52 -11.81 8.87 -0.31
CA ASP A 52 -10.58 8.37 0.28
C ASP A 52 -9.40 8.50 -0.69
N LEU A 53 -9.64 8.20 -1.96
CA LEU A 53 -8.60 8.34 -2.99
C LEU A 53 -8.25 9.81 -3.22
N ASP A 54 -9.23 10.70 -3.19
CA ASP A 54 -9.01 12.14 -3.28
C ASP A 54 -8.20 12.65 -2.10
N ALA A 55 -8.49 12.16 -0.89
CA ALA A 55 -7.72 12.52 0.31
C ALA A 55 -6.27 12.04 0.21
N ALA A 56 -6.05 10.86 -0.35
CA ALA A 56 -4.70 10.36 -0.60
C ALA A 56 -3.96 11.26 -1.60
N ALA A 57 -4.62 11.66 -2.67
CA ALA A 57 -4.05 12.56 -3.66
C ALA A 57 -3.68 13.91 -3.06
N ASP A 58 -4.57 14.46 -2.21
CA ASP A 58 -4.31 15.72 -1.52
C ASP A 58 -3.10 15.61 -0.60
N ARG A 59 -2.98 14.51 0.12
CA ARG A 59 -1.86 14.27 1.05
C ARG A 59 -0.52 14.20 0.32
N LEU A 60 -0.53 13.71 -0.91
CA LEU A 60 0.68 13.54 -1.71
C LEU A 60 0.95 14.72 -2.66
N ARG A 61 0.12 15.75 -2.58
CA ARG A 61 0.30 16.96 -3.41
C ARG A 61 1.63 17.61 -3.07
N GLY A 62 2.32 18.09 -4.08
CA GLY A 62 3.63 18.71 -3.89
C GLY A 62 4.79 17.74 -3.81
N SER A 63 4.56 16.45 -4.03
CA SER A 63 5.64 15.46 -4.07
C SER A 63 6.67 15.83 -5.15
N ALA A 64 7.94 15.60 -4.83
CA ALA A 64 9.04 15.83 -5.76
C ALA A 64 9.11 14.75 -6.84
N VAL A 65 8.38 13.65 -6.69
CA VAL A 65 8.35 12.55 -7.66
C VAL A 65 6.95 12.36 -8.19
N ARG A 66 6.84 11.68 -9.34
CA ARG A 66 5.54 11.33 -9.91
C ARG A 66 4.79 10.40 -8.97
N VAL A 67 3.52 10.68 -8.75
CA VAL A 67 2.61 9.86 -7.95
C VAL A 67 1.55 9.29 -8.86
N ASP A 68 1.35 7.98 -8.79
CA ASP A 68 0.35 7.26 -9.55
C ASP A 68 -0.56 6.54 -8.55
N ILE A 69 -1.83 6.94 -8.49
CA ILE A 69 -2.80 6.36 -7.56
C ILE A 69 -3.73 5.46 -8.35
N ARG A 70 -3.77 4.19 -7.97
CA ARG A 70 -4.55 3.15 -8.63
C ARG A 70 -5.48 2.47 -7.65
N GLN A 71 -6.67 2.15 -8.12
CA GLN A 71 -7.55 1.21 -7.44
C GLN A 71 -7.71 0.01 -8.36
N GLU A 72 -7.32 -1.16 -7.89
CA GLU A 72 -7.40 -2.38 -8.67
C GLU A 72 -8.46 -3.31 -8.11
N SER A 73 -9.34 -3.79 -8.98
CA SER A 73 -10.35 -4.79 -8.65
C SER A 73 -9.84 -6.16 -9.06
N SER A 74 -9.92 -7.12 -8.14
CA SER A 74 -9.39 -8.45 -8.40
C SER A 74 -10.14 -9.52 -7.61
N GLU A 75 -10.15 -10.74 -8.14
CA GLU A 75 -10.61 -11.92 -7.40
C GLU A 75 -9.51 -12.45 -6.48
N ASP A 76 -8.27 -12.06 -6.73
CA ASP A 76 -7.12 -12.47 -5.93
C ASP A 76 -7.09 -11.73 -4.60
N ASP A 77 -6.31 -12.24 -3.65
CA ASP A 77 -6.16 -11.56 -2.38
C ASP A 77 -5.26 -10.32 -2.52
N ILE A 78 -5.31 -9.46 -1.50
CA ILE A 78 -4.58 -8.18 -1.52
C ILE A 78 -3.08 -8.40 -1.70
N ALA A 79 -2.53 -9.40 -1.01
CA ALA A 79 -1.09 -9.68 -1.09
C ALA A 79 -0.67 -10.05 -2.52
N ASP A 80 -1.44 -10.90 -3.18
CA ASP A 80 -1.12 -11.31 -4.55
C ASP A 80 -1.14 -10.15 -5.53
N VAL A 81 -2.11 -9.25 -5.39
CA VAL A 81 -2.19 -8.05 -6.23
C VAL A 81 -0.98 -7.14 -6.00
N LEU A 82 -0.59 -6.93 -4.73
CA LEU A 82 0.55 -6.09 -4.42
C LEU A 82 1.86 -6.70 -4.91
N LEU A 83 2.04 -8.01 -4.76
CA LEU A 83 3.22 -8.70 -5.25
C LEU A 83 3.33 -8.62 -6.78
N ASP A 84 2.21 -8.78 -7.47
CA ASP A 84 2.17 -8.64 -8.92
C ASP A 84 2.53 -7.22 -9.36
N THR A 85 2.02 -6.22 -8.64
CA THR A 85 2.34 -4.82 -8.92
C THR A 85 3.84 -4.54 -8.73
N VAL A 86 4.42 -5.04 -7.65
CA VAL A 86 5.85 -4.90 -7.37
C VAL A 86 6.69 -5.49 -8.51
N GLU A 87 6.31 -6.67 -8.99
CA GLU A 87 7.02 -7.33 -10.08
C GLU A 87 6.90 -6.56 -11.40
N ARG A 88 5.67 -6.15 -11.75
CA ARG A 88 5.43 -5.43 -13.00
C ARG A 88 6.14 -4.08 -13.04
N GLU A 89 6.16 -3.37 -11.92
CA GLU A 89 6.77 -2.05 -11.84
C GLU A 89 8.25 -2.10 -11.48
N LYS A 90 8.78 -3.29 -11.23
CA LYS A 90 10.17 -3.47 -10.79
C LYS A 90 10.49 -2.60 -9.59
N ALA A 91 9.59 -2.58 -8.61
CA ALA A 91 9.75 -1.77 -7.42
C ALA A 91 10.89 -2.28 -6.55
N GLU A 92 11.62 -1.35 -5.94
CA GLU A 92 12.69 -1.70 -5.01
C GLU A 92 12.23 -1.70 -3.56
N LEU A 93 11.04 -1.14 -3.29
CA LEU A 93 10.48 -1.07 -1.95
C LEU A 93 8.96 -1.18 -2.02
N LEU A 94 8.41 -1.98 -1.11
CA LEU A 94 6.98 -2.05 -0.86
C LEU A 94 6.71 -1.55 0.55
N VAL A 95 5.83 -0.55 0.68
CA VAL A 95 5.43 0.01 1.97
C VAL A 95 4.02 -0.43 2.29
N ILE A 96 3.81 -0.93 3.50
CA ILE A 96 2.49 -1.32 3.99
C ILE A 96 2.28 -0.77 5.40
N GLY A 97 1.03 -0.43 5.71
CA GLY A 97 0.63 -0.06 7.07
C GLY A 97 0.14 -1.27 7.83
N LEU A 98 0.57 -1.40 9.06
CA LEU A 98 0.11 -2.46 9.93
C LEU A 98 -0.83 -1.87 10.99
N ARG A 99 -2.06 -2.35 11.01
CA ARG A 99 -3.03 -1.93 12.02
C ARG A 99 -2.60 -2.41 13.40
N ARG A 100 -2.30 -1.45 14.29
CA ARG A 100 -1.90 -1.75 15.65
C ARG A 100 -3.14 -1.73 16.55
N GLU A 101 -3.76 -2.88 16.73
CA GLU A 101 -4.77 -3.05 17.76
C GLU A 101 -4.13 -3.75 18.96
N ARG A 102 -4.58 -3.37 20.18
CA ARG A 102 -4.00 -3.94 21.40
C ARG A 102 -4.04 -5.45 21.42
N ASP A 103 -5.12 -6.02 20.90
CA ASP A 103 -5.29 -7.47 20.88
C ASP A 103 -4.45 -8.14 19.80
N VAL A 104 -4.13 -7.41 18.76
CA VAL A 104 -3.30 -7.91 17.65
C VAL A 104 -1.82 -7.95 18.04
N ALA A 105 -1.39 -7.11 19.00
CA ALA A 105 -0.02 -7.13 19.48
C ALA A 105 0.38 -8.46 20.13
N ARG A 106 -0.59 -9.27 20.51
CA ARG A 106 -0.37 -10.61 21.06
C ARG A 106 -0.30 -11.68 20.00
N HIS A 107 -0.67 -11.34 18.79
CA HIS A 107 -0.76 -12.27 17.70
C HIS A 107 0.22 -11.87 16.60
N LEU A 108 0.51 -12.82 15.76
CA LEU A 108 1.32 -12.59 14.59
C LEU A 108 0.69 -11.55 13.68
N LEU A 109 1.49 -10.97 12.83
CA LEU A 109 1.02 -10.12 11.74
C LEU A 109 -0.13 -10.83 11.02
N GLY A 110 -1.08 -10.08 10.48
CA GLY A 110 -2.15 -10.65 9.68
C GLY A 110 -1.63 -11.42 8.47
N VAL A 111 -2.52 -12.16 7.82
CA VAL A 111 -2.17 -13.01 6.67
C VAL A 111 -1.53 -12.20 5.55
N THR A 112 -2.09 -11.04 5.20
CA THR A 112 -1.56 -10.21 4.11
C THR A 112 -0.14 -9.73 4.39
N PRO A 113 0.16 -9.09 5.55
CA PRO A 113 1.54 -8.68 5.84
C PRO A 113 2.52 -9.84 5.89
N GLN A 114 2.13 -10.99 6.46
CA GLN A 114 3.01 -12.16 6.49
C GLN A 114 3.37 -12.64 5.10
N LYS A 115 2.38 -12.75 4.22
CA LYS A 115 2.59 -13.20 2.85
C LYS A 115 3.51 -12.25 2.09
N LEU A 116 3.32 -10.94 2.27
CA LEU A 116 4.17 -9.93 1.64
C LEU A 116 5.62 -10.02 2.13
N LEU A 117 5.82 -10.14 3.44
CA LEU A 117 7.16 -10.23 4.01
C LEU A 117 7.91 -11.48 3.55
N LEU A 118 7.19 -12.60 3.37
CA LEU A 118 7.80 -13.86 2.97
C LEU A 118 8.03 -13.99 1.47
N SER A 119 7.26 -13.29 0.66
CA SER A 119 7.21 -13.52 -0.79
C SER A 119 7.64 -12.34 -1.65
N ALA A 120 7.79 -11.14 -1.08
CA ALA A 120 8.15 -9.98 -1.88
C ALA A 120 9.57 -10.11 -2.46
N PRO A 121 9.76 -9.78 -3.75
CA PRO A 121 11.09 -9.81 -4.37
C PRO A 121 11.93 -8.58 -4.05
N CYS A 122 11.46 -7.71 -3.17
CA CYS A 122 12.10 -6.46 -2.78
C CYS A 122 11.98 -6.25 -1.27
N ASP A 123 12.58 -5.18 -0.77
CA ASP A 123 12.44 -4.80 0.63
C ASP A 123 11.00 -4.41 0.94
N VAL A 124 10.56 -4.73 2.14
CA VAL A 124 9.22 -4.39 2.64
C VAL A 124 9.38 -3.55 3.90
N LEU A 125 8.75 -2.39 3.90
CA LEU A 125 8.74 -1.49 5.06
C LEU A 125 7.34 -1.50 5.67
N VAL A 126 7.25 -1.88 6.93
CA VAL A 126 5.99 -1.92 7.68
C VAL A 126 5.92 -0.69 8.58
N VAL A 127 4.87 0.07 8.41
CA VAL A 127 4.63 1.31 9.15
C VAL A 127 3.67 1.09 10.31
#